data_2b2a9d975319c4ae1f2a04c296a10167
#
_entry.id   2b2a9d975319c4ae1f2a04c296a10167
#
_cell.length_a   1.000
_cell.length_b   1.000
_cell.length_c   1.000
_cell.angle_alpha   90.00
_cell.angle_beta   90.00
_cell.angle_gamma   90.00
#
_symmetry.space_group_name_H-M   'P 1'
#
loop_
_entity.id
_entity.type
_entity.pdbx_description
1 polymer ?
#
loop_
_entity_poly.entity_id
_entity_poly.type
_entity_poly.pdbx_seq_one_letter_code
_entity_poly.pdbx_strand_id
1 'polypeptide(L)'
;MISNPRRTIAIKLTLALMVFLAPISSVWGAVPAGTVTHLSGPLMVKKADGSIKALYINSAVEESDVLITEKRTYARLKMRDNSEITLRPNSQFKVEQFVFDKDLPGEDRSFYNLTKGGMRTITGLIGKRGNEDAYRLNTPTAVAGVRGTGFGATFCQQDCGSLPDGLYVEVFEGAIIVYNKAGSQIYTLGQFGYVSGPTGAPVLLPEKPGLPPFSPPPSVPPMTPGPGGSPPEPQSCEVR
;
A
#
# COMPACT_ATOMS: atom_id res chain seq x y z
N MET A 1 -71.19 -5.95 30.88
CA MET A 1 -69.90 -6.29 30.28
C MET A 1 -68.84 -5.40 30.91
N ILE A 2 -68.12 -5.92 31.89
CA ILE A 2 -67.11 -5.15 32.65
C ILE A 2 -65.75 -5.48 32.03
N SER A 3 -65.14 -4.53 31.30
CA SER A 3 -63.79 -4.68 30.69
C SER A 3 -62.72 -4.59 31.77
N ASN A 4 -61.89 -5.59 31.85
CA ASN A 4 -60.94 -5.79 32.92
C ASN A 4 -59.68 -4.91 32.65
N PRO A 5 -59.39 -3.81 33.38
CA PRO A 5 -58.37 -2.85 33.11
C PRO A 5 -56.92 -3.41 33.31
N ARG A 6 -56.81 -4.58 33.98
CA ARG A 6 -55.48 -5.19 34.24
C ARG A 6 -54.80 -5.82 33.02
N ARG A 7 -55.53 -6.17 31.97
CA ARG A 7 -54.98 -6.73 30.74
C ARG A 7 -54.38 -5.69 29.81
N THR A 8 -54.88 -4.44 29.82
CA THR A 8 -54.40 -3.36 28.95
C THR A 8 -53.08 -2.75 29.41
N ILE A 9 -52.77 -2.82 30.71
CA ILE A 9 -51.52 -2.30 31.27
C ILE A 9 -50.35 -3.26 30.98
N ALA A 10 -50.62 -4.59 31.05
CA ALA A 10 -49.59 -5.59 30.77
C ALA A 10 -49.11 -5.57 29.29
N ILE A 11 -50.01 -5.33 28.33
CA ILE A 11 -49.69 -5.27 26.90
C ILE A 11 -48.89 -4.00 26.56
N LYS A 12 -49.12 -2.88 27.22
CA LYS A 12 -48.38 -1.64 27.01
C LYS A 12 -46.96 -1.68 27.62
N LEU A 13 -46.78 -2.45 28.69
CA LEU A 13 -45.46 -2.59 29.34
C LEU A 13 -44.53 -3.54 28.54
N THR A 14 -45.07 -4.57 27.89
CA THR A 14 -44.29 -5.49 27.02
C THR A 14 -43.88 -4.86 25.69
N LEU A 15 -44.69 -3.93 25.16
CA LEU A 15 -44.34 -3.23 23.92
C LEU A 15 -43.23 -2.17 24.12
N ALA A 16 -43.14 -1.60 25.33
CA ALA A 16 -42.11 -0.61 25.69
C ALA A 16 -40.72 -1.25 25.92
N LEU A 17 -40.65 -2.54 26.24
CA LEU A 17 -39.37 -3.23 26.51
C LEU A 17 -38.70 -3.80 25.24
N MET A 18 -39.40 -3.84 24.11
CA MET A 18 -38.87 -4.37 22.85
C MET A 18 -38.09 -3.33 22.00
N VAL A 19 -38.10 -2.05 22.37
CA VAL A 19 -37.45 -0.98 21.57
C VAL A 19 -35.97 -0.77 21.94
N PHE A 20 -35.40 -1.44 22.94
CA PHE A 20 -34.04 -1.14 23.45
C PHE A 20 -32.97 -2.18 23.12
N LEU A 21 -33.22 -3.16 22.23
CA LEU A 21 -32.21 -4.05 21.71
C LEU A 21 -31.79 -3.62 20.27
N ALA A 22 -31.36 -2.39 20.11
CA ALA A 22 -30.58 -2.03 18.91
C ALA A 22 -29.27 -2.80 18.97
N PRO A 23 -28.89 -3.60 17.95
CA PRO A 23 -27.58 -4.23 17.93
C PRO A 23 -26.56 -3.12 17.93
N ILE A 24 -25.70 -3.06 18.95
CA ILE A 24 -24.50 -2.26 18.95
C ILE A 24 -23.58 -2.91 17.90
N SER A 25 -23.68 -2.44 16.68
CA SER A 25 -22.73 -2.81 15.63
C SER A 25 -21.37 -2.28 16.07
N SER A 26 -20.55 -3.15 16.65
CA SER A 26 -19.14 -2.84 16.94
C SER A 26 -18.49 -2.56 15.61
N VAL A 27 -18.25 -1.29 15.29
CA VAL A 27 -17.39 -0.87 14.20
C VAL A 27 -15.97 -1.27 14.60
N TRP A 28 -15.57 -2.45 14.23
CA TRP A 28 -14.17 -2.85 14.31
C TRP A 28 -13.43 -2.00 13.28
N GLY A 29 -12.79 -0.94 13.74
CA GLY A 29 -11.88 -0.17 12.91
C GLY A 29 -10.81 -1.13 12.37
N ALA A 30 -10.63 -1.17 11.05
CA ALA A 30 -9.58 -1.96 10.44
C ALA A 30 -8.22 -1.55 11.06
N VAL A 31 -7.45 -2.55 11.49
CA VAL A 31 -6.11 -2.30 12.04
C VAL A 31 -5.20 -1.85 10.90
N PRO A 32 -4.57 -0.66 10.99
CA PRO A 32 -3.72 -0.18 9.90
C PRO A 32 -2.58 -1.15 9.59
N ALA A 33 -2.26 -1.35 8.33
CA ALA A 33 -1.08 -2.11 7.89
C ALA A 33 0.21 -1.33 8.16
N GLY A 34 0.15 0.01 8.06
CA GLY A 34 1.28 0.89 8.25
C GLY A 34 0.89 2.36 8.30
N THR A 35 1.89 3.24 8.24
CA THR A 35 1.73 4.69 8.23
C THR A 35 2.65 5.33 7.20
N VAL A 36 2.24 6.48 6.67
CA VAL A 36 3.06 7.34 5.80
C VAL A 36 4.06 8.12 6.66
N THR A 37 5.35 7.95 6.41
CA THR A 37 6.42 8.62 7.20
C THR A 37 7.14 9.73 6.43
N HIS A 38 7.05 9.73 5.10
CA HIS A 38 7.70 10.74 4.26
C HIS A 38 6.90 10.97 2.99
N LEU A 39 6.76 12.21 2.58
CA LEU A 39 6.19 12.64 1.30
C LEU A 39 7.01 13.79 0.71
N SER A 40 7.32 13.70 -0.59
CA SER A 40 7.91 14.82 -1.35
C SER A 40 6.91 15.49 -2.29
N GLY A 41 5.64 15.07 -2.27
CA GLY A 41 4.56 15.58 -3.09
C GLY A 41 3.24 14.86 -2.79
N PRO A 42 2.21 15.03 -3.64
CA PRO A 42 0.89 14.44 -3.42
C PRO A 42 0.91 12.91 -3.46
N LEU A 43 0.31 12.28 -2.45
CA LEU A 43 0.02 10.86 -2.39
C LEU A 43 -1.49 10.66 -2.30
N MET A 44 -2.06 9.95 -3.26
CA MET A 44 -3.47 9.59 -3.25
C MET A 44 -3.65 8.13 -2.85
N VAL A 45 -4.76 7.82 -2.20
CA VAL A 45 -5.20 6.46 -1.93
C VAL A 45 -6.57 6.23 -2.54
N LYS A 46 -6.71 5.12 -3.28
CA LYS A 46 -8.01 4.57 -3.63
C LYS A 46 -8.34 3.46 -2.64
N LYS A 47 -9.40 3.64 -1.87
CA LYS A 47 -9.90 2.71 -0.88
C LYS A 47 -10.66 1.54 -1.51
N ALA A 48 -10.92 0.48 -0.72
CA ALA A 48 -11.69 -0.68 -1.16
C ALA A 48 -13.12 -0.33 -1.62
N ASP A 49 -13.73 0.70 -1.05
CA ASP A 49 -15.05 1.23 -1.44
C ASP A 49 -15.02 2.07 -2.72
N GLY A 50 -13.83 2.22 -3.35
CA GLY A 50 -13.61 3.02 -4.55
C GLY A 50 -13.40 4.51 -4.30
N SER A 51 -13.54 5.01 -3.08
CA SER A 51 -13.28 6.41 -2.74
C SER A 51 -11.79 6.75 -2.92
N ILE A 52 -11.51 8.00 -3.36
CA ILE A 52 -10.14 8.50 -3.52
C ILE A 52 -9.92 9.62 -2.52
N LYS A 53 -8.81 9.55 -1.77
CA LYS A 53 -8.44 10.52 -0.73
C LYS A 53 -6.96 10.88 -0.85
N ALA A 54 -6.59 12.09 -0.41
CA ALA A 54 -5.19 12.44 -0.22
C ALA A 54 -4.69 11.87 1.11
N LEU A 55 -3.45 11.35 1.10
CA LEU A 55 -2.73 10.95 2.30
C LEU A 55 -1.65 11.97 2.64
N TYR A 56 -1.41 12.14 3.93
CA TYR A 56 -0.43 13.03 4.52
C TYR A 56 0.56 12.24 5.37
N ILE A 57 1.61 12.89 5.86
CA ILE A 57 2.50 12.30 6.87
C ILE A 57 1.65 11.91 8.08
N ASN A 58 1.91 10.73 8.64
CA ASN A 58 1.15 10.05 9.70
C ASN A 58 -0.23 9.51 9.30
N SER A 59 -0.65 9.64 8.03
CA SER A 59 -1.85 8.94 7.56
C SER A 59 -1.69 7.44 7.67
N ALA A 60 -2.75 6.75 8.11
CA ALA A 60 -2.81 5.29 8.13
C ALA A 60 -2.92 4.74 6.70
N VAL A 61 -2.26 3.60 6.47
CA VAL A 61 -2.38 2.77 5.28
C VAL A 61 -3.00 1.45 5.69
N GLU A 62 -4.04 1.02 5.00
CA GLU A 62 -4.83 -0.16 5.33
C GLU A 62 -4.68 -1.25 4.27
N GLU A 63 -5.11 -2.45 4.62
CA GLU A 63 -5.28 -3.53 3.65
C GLU A 63 -6.26 -3.13 2.55
N SER A 64 -6.00 -3.57 1.33
CA SER A 64 -6.72 -3.23 0.09
C SER A 64 -6.52 -1.79 -0.42
N ASP A 65 -5.80 -0.93 0.28
CA ASP A 65 -5.46 0.41 -0.20
C ASP A 65 -4.59 0.35 -1.46
N VAL A 66 -4.96 1.15 -2.48
CA VAL A 66 -4.13 1.39 -3.65
C VAL A 66 -3.52 2.78 -3.56
N LEU A 67 -2.22 2.84 -3.30
CA LEU A 67 -1.45 4.07 -3.18
C LEU A 67 -0.98 4.54 -4.56
N ILE A 68 -1.15 5.82 -4.86
CA ILE A 68 -0.83 6.42 -6.15
C ILE A 68 0.04 7.66 -5.90
N THR A 69 1.29 7.60 -6.34
CA THR A 69 2.21 8.74 -6.30
C THR A 69 2.14 9.52 -7.61
N GLU A 70 2.14 10.84 -7.51
CA GLU A 70 2.18 11.75 -8.65
C GLU A 70 3.60 11.90 -9.23
N LYS A 71 3.72 12.65 -10.33
CA LYS A 71 5.01 13.01 -10.92
C LYS A 71 5.90 13.68 -9.87
N ARG A 72 7.15 13.25 -9.74
CA ARG A 72 8.15 13.74 -8.78
C ARG A 72 7.83 13.46 -7.31
N THR A 73 6.79 12.67 -7.01
CA THR A 73 6.41 12.31 -5.65
C THR A 73 7.06 11.01 -5.20
N TYR A 74 7.86 11.07 -4.15
CA TYR A 74 8.28 9.92 -3.37
C TYR A 74 7.43 9.82 -2.10
N ALA A 75 7.04 8.60 -1.75
CA ALA A 75 6.31 8.32 -0.51
C ALA A 75 7.03 7.20 0.24
N ARG A 76 7.27 7.37 1.55
CA ARG A 76 7.79 6.31 2.40
C ARG A 76 6.72 5.88 3.38
N LEU A 77 6.57 4.57 3.50
CA LEU A 77 5.67 3.89 4.40
C LEU A 77 6.49 3.14 5.46
N LYS A 78 6.03 3.18 6.69
CA LYS A 78 6.49 2.32 7.79
C LYS A 78 5.38 1.34 8.11
N MET A 79 5.62 0.05 7.86
CA MET A 79 4.64 -1.00 8.15
C MET A 79 4.75 -1.46 9.61
N ARG A 80 3.72 -2.13 10.12
CA ARG A 80 3.67 -2.58 11.53
C ARG A 80 4.71 -3.64 11.89
N ASP A 81 5.18 -4.40 10.91
CA ASP A 81 6.27 -5.38 11.07
C ASP A 81 7.66 -4.75 11.04
N ASN A 82 7.75 -3.41 11.04
CA ASN A 82 8.95 -2.60 10.86
C ASN A 82 9.56 -2.61 9.47
N SER A 83 8.90 -3.15 8.43
CA SER A 83 9.38 -2.93 7.07
C SER A 83 9.20 -1.46 6.65
N GLU A 84 10.11 -1.03 5.76
CA GLU A 84 10.07 0.29 5.14
C GLU A 84 9.91 0.14 3.64
N ILE A 85 8.90 0.79 3.08
CA ILE A 85 8.61 0.78 1.64
C ILE A 85 8.67 2.21 1.14
N THR A 86 9.52 2.48 0.15
CA THR A 86 9.60 3.77 -0.54
C THR A 86 9.08 3.60 -1.95
N LEU A 87 8.01 4.32 -2.27
CA LEU A 87 7.44 4.39 -3.61
C LEU A 87 8.12 5.48 -4.43
N ARG A 88 8.36 5.21 -5.72
CA ARG A 88 8.89 6.16 -6.72
C ARG A 88 7.76 7.07 -7.25
N PRO A 89 8.13 8.14 -7.99
CA PRO A 89 7.16 8.89 -8.79
C PRO A 89 6.37 8.00 -9.77
N ASN A 90 5.12 8.37 -10.05
CA ASN A 90 4.21 7.69 -10.97
C ASN A 90 3.98 6.20 -10.63
N SER A 91 4.03 5.84 -9.36
CA SER A 91 3.81 4.46 -8.92
C SER A 91 2.35 4.21 -8.53
N GLN A 92 1.90 2.99 -8.80
CA GLN A 92 0.64 2.45 -8.33
C GLN A 92 0.92 1.16 -7.56
N PHE A 93 0.68 1.20 -6.25
CA PHE A 93 1.05 0.17 -5.30
C PHE A 93 -0.13 -0.19 -4.41
N LYS A 94 -0.52 -1.47 -4.40
CA LYS A 94 -1.61 -1.97 -3.56
C LYS A 94 -1.05 -2.78 -2.38
N VAL A 95 -1.55 -2.51 -1.18
CA VAL A 95 -1.42 -3.40 -0.03
C VAL A 95 -2.51 -4.48 -0.17
N GLU A 96 -2.17 -5.63 -0.70
CA GLU A 96 -3.16 -6.66 -1.03
C GLU A 96 -3.62 -7.41 0.21
N GLN A 97 -2.65 -7.81 1.05
CA GLN A 97 -2.89 -8.44 2.34
C GLN A 97 -1.76 -8.06 3.30
N PHE A 98 -2.10 -7.75 4.55
CA PHE A 98 -1.12 -7.49 5.59
C PHE A 98 -1.61 -8.04 6.94
N VAL A 99 -1.07 -9.19 7.32
CA VAL A 99 -1.31 -9.83 8.61
C VAL A 99 0.01 -9.87 9.37
N PHE A 100 0.04 -9.30 10.56
CA PHE A 100 1.21 -9.29 11.43
C PHE A 100 0.79 -9.47 12.88
N ASP A 101 1.24 -10.57 13.48
CA ASP A 101 1.12 -10.85 14.90
C ASP A 101 2.49 -11.26 15.46
N LYS A 102 2.91 -10.58 16.54
CA LYS A 102 4.21 -10.85 17.16
C LYS A 102 4.31 -12.27 17.72
N ASP A 103 3.19 -12.81 18.17
CA ASP A 103 3.10 -14.08 18.88
C ASP A 103 2.77 -15.27 17.94
N LEU A 104 2.28 -14.98 16.72
CA LEU A 104 1.87 -15.97 15.72
C LEU A 104 2.61 -15.81 14.37
N PRO A 105 3.94 -15.95 14.32
CA PRO A 105 4.73 -15.72 13.10
C PRO A 105 4.36 -16.62 11.92
N GLY A 106 3.74 -17.77 12.16
CA GLY A 106 3.25 -18.67 11.11
C GLY A 106 2.08 -18.09 10.29
N GLU A 107 1.34 -17.13 10.85
CA GLU A 107 0.21 -16.49 10.22
C GLU A 107 0.58 -15.19 9.47
N ASP A 108 1.82 -14.75 9.57
CA ASP A 108 2.31 -13.53 8.94
C ASP A 108 2.08 -13.54 7.42
N ARG A 109 1.60 -12.42 6.88
CA ARG A 109 1.38 -12.19 5.44
C ARG A 109 1.68 -10.74 5.09
N SER A 110 2.41 -10.53 4.03
CA SER A 110 2.79 -9.21 3.52
C SER A 110 2.77 -9.26 1.99
N PHE A 111 1.56 -9.19 1.40
CA PHE A 111 1.33 -9.30 -0.03
C PHE A 111 1.04 -7.94 -0.63
N TYR A 112 1.81 -7.61 -1.65
CA TYR A 112 1.73 -6.34 -2.34
C TYR A 112 1.57 -6.55 -3.84
N ASN A 113 1.05 -5.53 -4.53
CA ASN A 113 0.94 -5.52 -5.97
C ASN A 113 1.46 -4.18 -6.52
N LEU A 114 2.49 -4.21 -7.35
CA LEU A 114 3.04 -3.07 -8.07
C LEU A 114 2.61 -3.15 -9.53
N THR A 115 1.63 -2.34 -9.91
CA THR A 115 1.10 -2.33 -11.28
C THR A 115 1.74 -1.29 -12.18
N LYS A 116 2.43 -0.29 -11.59
CA LYS A 116 3.11 0.78 -12.31
C LYS A 116 4.22 1.40 -11.45
N GLY A 117 5.27 1.91 -12.10
CA GLY A 117 6.35 2.64 -11.47
C GLY A 117 7.30 1.76 -10.67
N GLY A 118 7.70 2.17 -9.47
CA GLY A 118 8.70 1.41 -8.72
C GLY A 118 8.62 1.60 -7.22
N MET A 119 9.23 0.65 -6.53
CA MET A 119 9.36 0.67 -5.08
C MET A 119 10.74 0.18 -4.64
N ARG A 120 11.16 0.59 -3.47
CA ARG A 120 12.28 0.01 -2.72
C ARG A 120 11.79 -0.37 -1.34
N THR A 121 12.19 -1.54 -0.87
CA THR A 121 11.82 -2.00 0.46
C THR A 121 13.03 -2.49 1.25
N ILE A 122 12.96 -2.32 2.58
CA ILE A 122 13.76 -3.04 3.55
C ILE A 122 12.75 -3.84 4.36
N THR A 123 12.81 -5.16 4.29
CA THR A 123 11.84 -6.02 4.95
C THR A 123 11.97 -5.98 6.47
N GLY A 124 10.83 -6.00 7.13
CA GLY A 124 10.74 -6.09 8.58
C GLY A 124 10.72 -7.53 9.09
N LEU A 125 9.97 -7.76 10.15
CA LEU A 125 9.90 -9.06 10.82
C LEU A 125 9.25 -10.14 9.96
N ILE A 126 8.21 -9.82 9.16
CA ILE A 126 7.52 -10.79 8.30
C ILE A 126 8.50 -11.46 7.33
N GLY A 127 9.36 -10.67 6.67
CA GLY A 127 10.34 -11.21 5.73
C GLY A 127 11.53 -11.94 6.38
N LYS A 128 11.67 -11.89 7.71
CA LYS A 128 12.84 -12.42 8.45
C LYS A 128 12.53 -13.60 9.34
N ARG A 129 11.24 -13.94 9.54
CA ARG A 129 10.83 -15.00 10.46
C ARG A 129 9.71 -15.86 9.87
N GLY A 130 9.72 -17.14 10.15
CA GLY A 130 8.61 -18.04 9.84
C GLY A 130 8.55 -18.47 8.38
N ASN A 131 7.44 -18.19 7.72
CA ASN A 131 7.10 -18.71 6.41
C ASN A 131 7.86 -17.98 5.29
N GLU A 132 8.57 -18.73 4.44
CA GLU A 132 9.30 -18.20 3.27
C GLU A 132 8.39 -17.54 2.23
N ASP A 133 7.11 -17.88 2.23
CA ASP A 133 6.08 -17.33 1.36
C ASP A 133 5.33 -16.13 1.98
N ALA A 134 5.70 -15.71 3.20
CA ALA A 134 5.00 -14.65 3.93
C ALA A 134 5.13 -13.27 3.28
N TYR A 135 6.19 -13.01 2.49
CA TYR A 135 6.38 -11.75 1.78
C TYR A 135 6.37 -11.96 0.27
N ARG A 136 5.42 -11.31 -0.44
CA ARG A 136 5.30 -11.37 -1.90
C ARG A 136 5.04 -10.00 -2.50
N LEU A 137 5.75 -9.70 -3.58
CA LEU A 137 5.45 -8.58 -4.47
C LEU A 137 4.98 -9.12 -5.82
N ASN A 138 3.71 -8.94 -6.12
CA ASN A 138 3.12 -9.26 -7.41
C ASN A 138 3.33 -8.09 -8.38
N THR A 139 3.62 -8.42 -9.63
CA THR A 139 3.64 -7.47 -10.75
C THR A 139 2.95 -8.09 -11.95
N PRO A 140 2.62 -7.35 -13.01
CA PRO A 140 2.04 -7.91 -14.22
C PRO A 140 2.90 -8.96 -14.93
N THR A 141 4.22 -9.00 -14.68
CA THR A 141 5.17 -9.90 -15.38
C THR A 141 5.67 -11.05 -14.54
N ALA A 142 5.79 -10.86 -13.22
CA ALA A 142 6.37 -11.86 -12.31
C ALA A 142 5.99 -11.59 -10.86
N VAL A 143 6.27 -12.58 -10.02
CA VAL A 143 6.16 -12.49 -8.56
C VAL A 143 7.57 -12.50 -7.97
N ALA A 144 7.86 -11.59 -7.02
CA ALA A 144 9.05 -11.62 -6.21
C ALA A 144 8.70 -12.13 -4.80
N GLY A 145 9.26 -13.28 -4.43
CA GLY A 145 9.28 -13.82 -3.07
C GLY A 145 10.55 -13.36 -2.33
N VAL A 146 10.44 -13.07 -1.05
CA VAL A 146 11.50 -12.37 -0.31
C VAL A 146 11.87 -13.11 0.96
N ARG A 147 13.18 -13.21 1.21
CA ARG A 147 13.74 -13.78 2.45
C ARG A 147 14.70 -12.79 3.09
N GLY A 148 14.18 -11.99 4.05
CA GLY A 148 15.00 -11.11 4.88
C GLY A 148 15.86 -10.13 4.08
N THR A 149 15.24 -9.27 3.29
CA THR A 149 15.89 -8.64 2.15
C THR A 149 15.67 -7.14 2.09
N GLY A 150 16.66 -6.44 1.53
CA GLY A 150 16.50 -5.12 0.95
C GLY A 150 16.54 -5.22 -0.58
N PHE A 151 15.49 -4.81 -1.28
CA PHE A 151 15.44 -4.84 -2.74
C PHE A 151 14.65 -3.68 -3.33
N GLY A 152 14.91 -3.40 -4.60
CA GLY A 152 14.14 -2.49 -5.44
C GLY A 152 13.45 -3.26 -6.57
N ALA A 153 12.25 -2.80 -6.94
CA ALA A 153 11.52 -3.26 -8.10
C ALA A 153 11.01 -2.06 -8.89
N THR A 154 11.19 -2.08 -10.21
CA THR A 154 10.68 -1.04 -11.12
C THR A 154 10.00 -1.72 -12.30
N PHE A 155 8.73 -1.43 -12.47
CA PHE A 155 7.94 -1.94 -13.60
C PHE A 155 7.83 -0.84 -14.65
N CYS A 156 8.61 -0.99 -15.72
CA CYS A 156 8.69 -0.05 -16.84
C CYS A 156 7.58 -0.30 -17.85
N GLN A 157 6.89 0.78 -18.24
CA GLN A 157 5.81 0.80 -19.24
C GLN A 157 5.98 2.05 -20.11
N GLN A 158 7.03 2.10 -20.96
CA GLN A 158 7.41 3.24 -21.82
C GLN A 158 7.77 4.51 -21.03
N ASP A 159 8.12 4.37 -19.75
CA ASP A 159 8.38 5.48 -18.82
C ASP A 159 9.76 5.39 -18.14
N CYS A 160 10.61 4.44 -18.57
CA CYS A 160 11.97 4.25 -18.07
C CYS A 160 13.07 4.67 -19.07
N GLY A 161 12.80 5.68 -19.90
CA GLY A 161 13.73 6.18 -20.89
C GLY A 161 13.97 5.19 -22.04
N SER A 162 15.23 4.80 -22.27
CA SER A 162 15.62 3.85 -23.34
C SER A 162 15.54 2.39 -22.92
N LEU A 163 15.19 2.11 -21.65
CA LEU A 163 15.11 0.74 -21.17
C LEU A 163 13.85 0.04 -21.72
N PRO A 164 13.96 -1.24 -22.14
CA PRO A 164 12.81 -2.05 -22.52
C PRO A 164 11.74 -2.12 -21.42
N ASP A 165 10.47 -2.28 -21.84
CA ASP A 165 9.36 -2.54 -20.92
C ASP A 165 9.58 -3.86 -20.17
N GLY A 166 9.13 -3.92 -18.92
CA GLY A 166 9.23 -5.09 -18.08
C GLY A 166 9.56 -4.77 -16.62
N LEU A 167 9.78 -5.82 -15.86
CA LEU A 167 10.15 -5.71 -14.45
C LEU A 167 11.68 -5.73 -14.31
N TYR A 168 12.20 -4.72 -13.65
CA TYR A 168 13.60 -4.65 -13.20
C TYR A 168 13.66 -4.84 -11.69
N VAL A 169 14.60 -5.66 -11.21
CA VAL A 169 14.85 -5.87 -9.78
C VAL A 169 16.31 -5.60 -9.44
N GLU A 170 16.57 -5.11 -8.23
CA GLU A 170 17.89 -4.86 -7.66
C GLU A 170 17.90 -5.36 -6.21
N VAL A 171 18.91 -6.16 -5.82
CA VAL A 171 19.05 -6.64 -4.44
C VAL A 171 20.23 -5.92 -3.77
N PHE A 172 19.99 -5.28 -2.64
CA PHE A 172 21.02 -4.58 -1.87
C PHE A 172 21.18 -5.13 -0.45
N GLU A 173 20.38 -6.15 -0.06
CA GLU A 173 20.52 -6.93 1.17
C GLU A 173 19.83 -8.29 0.98
N GLY A 174 20.46 -9.40 1.37
CA GLY A 174 19.88 -10.75 1.33
C GLY A 174 19.66 -11.32 -0.06
N ALA A 175 18.50 -11.94 -0.31
CA ALA A 175 18.16 -12.59 -1.57
C ALA A 175 16.66 -12.54 -1.87
N ILE A 176 16.30 -12.49 -3.14
CA ILE A 176 14.91 -12.65 -3.62
C ILE A 176 14.84 -13.77 -4.65
N ILE A 177 13.69 -14.42 -4.74
CA ILE A 177 13.32 -15.26 -5.87
C ILE A 177 12.29 -14.54 -6.72
N VAL A 178 12.56 -14.42 -8.03
CA VAL A 178 11.58 -13.89 -9.00
C VAL A 178 11.15 -15.04 -9.89
N TYR A 179 9.83 -15.20 -10.04
CA TYR A 179 9.28 -16.30 -10.82
C TYR A 179 8.01 -15.90 -11.57
N ASN A 180 7.77 -16.58 -12.69
CA ASN A 180 6.55 -16.54 -13.47
C ASN A 180 6.30 -17.91 -14.15
N LYS A 181 5.39 -17.97 -15.13
CA LYS A 181 5.09 -19.22 -15.85
C LYS A 181 6.26 -19.75 -16.69
N ALA A 182 7.24 -18.90 -17.06
CA ALA A 182 8.37 -19.27 -17.91
C ALA A 182 9.58 -19.76 -17.10
N GLY A 183 9.62 -19.55 -15.79
CA GLY A 183 10.71 -20.00 -14.92
C GLY A 183 10.89 -19.17 -13.67
N SER A 184 11.99 -19.44 -12.97
CA SER A 184 12.39 -18.73 -11.76
C SER A 184 13.89 -18.44 -11.75
N GLN A 185 14.28 -17.35 -11.08
CA GLN A 185 15.67 -16.95 -10.86
C GLN A 185 15.82 -16.37 -9.47
N ILE A 186 16.89 -16.81 -8.78
CA ILE A 186 17.28 -16.22 -7.48
C ILE A 186 18.29 -15.10 -7.77
N TYR A 187 18.10 -13.97 -7.07
CA TYR A 187 19.01 -12.82 -7.09
C TYR A 187 19.50 -12.58 -5.67
N THR A 188 20.81 -12.35 -5.55
CA THR A 188 21.51 -12.08 -4.29
C THR A 188 22.08 -10.66 -4.27
N LEU A 189 22.70 -10.29 -3.14
CA LEU A 189 23.30 -8.97 -2.94
C LEU A 189 24.12 -8.49 -4.17
N GLY A 190 23.81 -7.27 -4.62
CA GLY A 190 24.48 -6.59 -5.73
C GLY A 190 24.04 -7.05 -7.13
N GLN A 191 23.11 -8.02 -7.21
CA GLN A 191 22.60 -8.51 -8.49
C GLN A 191 21.38 -7.72 -8.97
N PHE A 192 21.25 -7.70 -10.30
CA PHE A 192 20.19 -7.05 -11.04
C PHE A 192 19.47 -8.07 -11.92
N GLY A 193 18.15 -7.96 -12.02
CA GLY A 193 17.36 -8.85 -12.82
C GLY A 193 16.38 -8.12 -13.72
N TYR A 194 15.95 -8.84 -14.76
CA TYR A 194 14.96 -8.37 -15.73
C TYR A 194 13.97 -9.45 -16.11
N VAL A 195 12.69 -9.06 -16.26
CA VAL A 195 11.62 -9.91 -16.76
C VAL A 195 10.84 -9.13 -17.80
N SER A 196 10.92 -9.54 -19.06
CA SER A 196 10.32 -8.83 -20.20
C SER A 196 8.79 -8.90 -20.23
N GLY A 197 8.19 -9.97 -19.68
CA GLY A 197 6.75 -10.18 -19.68
C GLY A 197 6.34 -11.46 -18.95
N PRO A 198 5.04 -11.77 -18.88
CA PRO A 198 4.54 -12.91 -18.11
C PRO A 198 4.97 -14.28 -18.66
N THR A 199 5.44 -14.31 -19.91
CA THR A 199 5.98 -15.50 -20.61
C THR A 199 7.48 -15.44 -20.85
N GLY A 200 8.15 -14.33 -20.48
CA GLY A 200 9.60 -14.21 -20.50
C GLY A 200 10.20 -14.69 -19.19
N ALA A 201 11.17 -15.60 -19.23
CA ALA A 201 11.84 -16.07 -18.03
C ALA A 201 12.62 -14.93 -17.35
N PRO A 202 12.69 -14.89 -16.00
CA PRO A 202 13.57 -13.97 -15.30
C PRO A 202 15.03 -14.22 -15.65
N VAL A 203 15.78 -13.16 -15.97
CA VAL A 203 17.20 -13.23 -16.36
C VAL A 203 18.06 -12.33 -15.49
N LEU A 204 19.30 -12.75 -15.25
CA LEU A 204 20.33 -11.95 -14.58
C LEU A 204 20.86 -10.90 -15.54
N LEU A 205 20.95 -9.64 -15.11
CA LEU A 205 21.61 -8.59 -15.85
C LEU A 205 23.09 -8.51 -15.47
N PRO A 206 24.03 -8.36 -16.42
CA PRO A 206 25.44 -8.27 -16.13
C PRO A 206 25.84 -6.97 -15.42
N GLU A 207 25.05 -5.91 -15.63
CA GLU A 207 25.30 -4.58 -15.09
C GLU A 207 24.04 -3.93 -14.54
N LYS A 208 24.24 -2.89 -13.72
CA LYS A 208 23.13 -2.07 -13.21
C LYS A 208 22.40 -1.40 -14.38
N PRO A 209 21.08 -1.62 -14.52
CA PRO A 209 20.30 -0.93 -15.53
C PRO A 209 20.28 0.58 -15.25
N GLY A 210 20.24 1.39 -16.33
CA GLY A 210 20.22 2.84 -16.24
C GLY A 210 18.94 3.45 -15.66
N LEU A 211 18.34 2.80 -14.67
CA LEU A 211 17.19 3.32 -13.93
C LEU A 211 17.57 4.56 -13.11
N PRO A 212 16.68 5.56 -13.02
CA PRO A 212 16.91 6.71 -12.14
C PRO A 212 17.19 6.25 -10.69
N PRO A 213 18.11 6.92 -9.98
CA PRO A 213 18.45 6.54 -8.62
C PRO A 213 17.25 6.61 -7.67
N PHE A 214 17.25 5.75 -6.67
CA PHE A 214 16.26 5.75 -5.58
C PHE A 214 16.69 6.75 -4.49
N SER A 215 16.58 8.04 -4.78
CA SER A 215 16.98 9.12 -3.88
C SER A 215 15.78 10.05 -3.65
N PRO A 216 14.92 9.77 -2.66
CA PRO A 216 13.83 10.67 -2.35
C PRO A 216 14.37 12.01 -1.84
N PRO A 217 13.87 13.14 -2.37
CA PRO A 217 14.20 14.46 -1.84
C PRO A 217 13.69 14.62 -0.40
N PRO A 218 14.12 15.65 0.35
CA PRO A 218 13.57 15.96 1.67
C PRO A 218 12.05 16.04 1.67
N SER A 219 11.41 15.66 2.78
CA SER A 219 9.96 15.77 2.94
C SER A 219 9.50 17.22 2.79
N VAL A 220 8.41 17.42 2.07
CA VAL A 220 7.68 18.68 2.12
C VAL A 220 6.94 18.71 3.47
N PRO A 221 7.17 19.70 4.35
CA PRO A 221 6.41 19.83 5.58
C PRO A 221 4.92 19.97 5.26
N PRO A 222 4.00 19.47 6.11
CA PRO A 222 2.58 19.73 5.93
C PRO A 222 2.37 21.23 5.79
N MET A 223 1.69 21.67 4.73
CA MET A 223 1.18 23.03 4.69
C MET A 223 0.15 23.14 5.81
N THR A 224 0.52 23.76 6.92
CA THR A 224 -0.44 24.19 7.92
C THR A 224 -1.36 25.19 7.24
N PRO A 225 -2.69 25.00 7.26
CA PRO A 225 -3.60 26.05 6.85
C PRO A 225 -3.25 27.27 7.68
N GLY A 226 -2.83 28.38 7.01
CA GLY A 226 -2.54 29.62 7.70
C GLY A 226 -3.76 30.07 8.49
N PRO A 227 -3.60 30.64 9.71
CA PRO A 227 -4.72 31.18 10.46
C PRO A 227 -5.37 32.30 9.65
N GLY A 228 -6.58 32.03 9.11
CA GLY A 228 -7.47 33.07 8.59
C GLY A 228 -7.16 33.58 7.17
N GLY A 229 -7.07 32.71 6.20
CA GLY A 229 -7.26 33.07 4.79
C GLY A 229 -8.70 32.80 4.37
N SER A 230 -9.53 33.86 4.23
CA SER A 230 -10.81 33.76 3.56
C SER A 230 -10.61 33.20 2.14
N PRO A 231 -11.53 32.38 1.62
CA PRO A 231 -11.47 31.96 0.22
C PRO A 231 -11.42 33.20 -0.70
N PRO A 232 -10.61 33.17 -1.78
CA PRO A 232 -10.62 34.27 -2.73
C PRO A 232 -12.03 34.41 -3.34
N GLU A 233 -12.56 35.60 -3.28
CA GLU A 233 -13.82 35.98 -3.88
C GLU A 233 -13.76 35.76 -5.40
N PRO A 234 -14.79 35.20 -6.04
CA PRO A 234 -14.77 34.94 -7.47
C PRO A 234 -14.70 36.29 -8.22
N GLN A 235 -13.57 36.53 -8.87
CA GLN A 235 -13.42 37.68 -9.76
C GLN A 235 -14.36 37.50 -10.96
N SER A 236 -15.37 38.32 -11.06
CA SER A 236 -16.24 38.44 -12.23
C SER A 236 -15.39 38.91 -13.42
N CYS A 237 -15.28 38.07 -14.46
CA CYS A 237 -14.77 38.51 -15.76
C CYS A 237 -15.79 39.48 -16.40
N GLU A 238 -15.48 40.76 -16.37
CA GLU A 238 -16.18 41.76 -17.18
C GLU A 238 -15.70 41.62 -18.63
N VAL A 239 -16.59 41.20 -19.50
CA VAL A 239 -16.36 41.14 -20.96
C VAL A 239 -16.51 42.54 -21.51
N ARG A 240 -15.45 43.05 -22.12
CA ARG A 240 -15.48 44.26 -23.00
C ARG A 240 -15.39 43.82 -24.43
#